data_113408ec454743f53ea5181da7355398
#
_entry.id   113408ec454743f53ea5181da7355398
#
_cell.length_a   1.000
_cell.length_b   1.000
_cell.length_c   1.000
_cell.angle_alpha   90.00
_cell.angle_beta   90.00
_cell.angle_gamma   90.00
#
_symmetry.space_group_name_H-M   'P 1'
#
loop_
_entity.id
_entity.type
_entity.pdbx_description
1 polymer ?
#
loop_
_entity_poly.entity_id
_entity_poly.type
_entity_poly.pdbx_seq_one_letter_code
_entity_poly.pdbx_strand_id
1 'polypeptide(L)'
;LEPPCVKFNIMKSCGIAHVYAPDFDEVKGLSGEEFVRKVLVEHLKCRKVVCGTDFRFGERAACGAEDMKRLCAEFGMECAVIEKLYDGGEAISSTRIREAAAKGDMQTVERLCGYPFCIENTVVAGEHLGREYGLPTINQGFGGGYVIPKYGVYVSAAYVDGKFYPAVTNVGVKPTVSEENAPGAETNLIGFAGNLYGKKVFVFLLSFVRIAFDRDNAKSAAESWISSSGAKTAELMGI
;
A
#
# COMPACT_ATOMS: atom_id res chain seq x y z
N LEU A 1 2.24 -1.70 -4.48
CA LEU A 1 1.41 -2.25 -3.40
C LEU A 1 0.35 -1.24 -2.99
N GLU A 2 0.75 -0.08 -2.53
CA GLU A 2 -0.12 1.00 -2.11
C GLU A 2 -0.11 2.14 -3.13
N PRO A 3 -1.15 3.00 -3.15
CA PRO A 3 -1.12 4.22 -3.93
C PRO A 3 0.01 5.15 -3.46
N PRO A 4 0.51 6.04 -4.34
CA PRO A 4 1.63 6.94 -4.02
C PRO A 4 1.40 7.78 -2.76
N CYS A 5 0.17 8.24 -2.51
CA CYS A 5 -0.18 9.04 -1.35
C CYS A 5 0.06 8.30 -0.02
N VAL A 6 -0.40 7.05 0.10
CA VAL A 6 -0.16 6.21 1.29
C VAL A 6 1.35 5.98 1.47
N LYS A 7 2.03 5.63 0.39
CA LYS A 7 3.48 5.41 0.41
C LYS A 7 4.25 6.64 0.88
N PHE A 8 3.90 7.83 0.39
CA PHE A 8 4.56 9.07 0.80
C PHE A 8 4.26 9.43 2.26
N ASN A 9 3.05 9.21 2.75
CA ASN A 9 2.71 9.42 4.15
C ASN A 9 3.53 8.51 5.08
N ILE A 10 3.66 7.22 4.74
CA ILE A 10 4.49 6.28 5.49
C ILE A 10 5.97 6.72 5.48
N MET A 11 6.51 7.14 4.34
CA MET A 11 7.88 7.65 4.28
C MET A 11 8.07 8.87 5.19
N LYS A 12 7.10 9.79 5.18
CA LYS A 12 7.13 10.99 6.02
C LYS A 12 7.07 10.65 7.51
N SER A 13 6.21 9.70 7.93
CA SER A 13 6.13 9.25 9.32
C SER A 13 7.41 8.54 9.80
N CYS A 14 8.16 7.94 8.85
CA CYS A 14 9.50 7.40 9.11
C CYS A 14 10.61 8.47 9.14
N GLY A 15 10.26 9.77 9.11
CA GLY A 15 11.22 10.87 9.20
C GLY A 15 11.85 11.32 7.88
N ILE A 16 11.35 10.84 6.73
CA ILE A 16 11.82 11.29 5.42
C ILE A 16 11.25 12.69 5.15
N ALA A 17 12.13 13.68 5.06
CA ALA A 17 11.74 15.07 4.88
C ALA A 17 11.30 15.39 3.44
N HIS A 18 11.94 14.78 2.44
CA HIS A 18 11.68 15.03 1.02
C HIS A 18 11.63 13.73 0.23
N VAL A 19 10.70 13.63 -0.71
CA VAL A 19 10.61 12.53 -1.67
C VAL A 19 10.79 13.10 -3.08
N TYR A 20 11.82 12.66 -3.78
CA TYR A 20 12.04 12.95 -5.18
C TYR A 20 11.52 11.78 -6.03
N ALA A 21 10.53 12.02 -6.84
CA ALA A 21 9.89 11.02 -7.68
C ALA A 21 9.82 11.55 -9.13
N PRO A 22 10.94 11.50 -9.87
CA PRO A 22 10.97 11.91 -11.27
C PRO A 22 10.12 10.97 -12.12
N ASP A 23 9.70 11.44 -13.29
CA ASP A 23 9.17 10.53 -14.30
C ASP A 23 10.27 9.50 -14.67
N PHE A 24 9.88 8.24 -14.74
CA PHE A 24 10.83 7.16 -15.08
C PHE A 24 11.49 7.39 -16.45
N ASP A 25 10.76 7.99 -17.39
CA ASP A 25 11.27 8.31 -18.73
C ASP A 25 12.42 9.32 -18.70
N GLU A 26 12.50 10.18 -17.69
CA GLU A 26 13.59 11.15 -17.53
C GLU A 26 14.91 10.48 -17.08
N VAL A 27 14.84 9.34 -16.41
CA VAL A 27 16.02 8.70 -15.81
C VAL A 27 16.37 7.34 -16.40
N LYS A 28 15.46 6.66 -17.11
CA LYS A 28 15.64 5.29 -17.62
C LYS A 28 16.80 5.12 -18.61
N GLY A 29 17.14 6.19 -19.36
CA GLY A 29 18.19 6.19 -20.37
C GLY A 29 19.55 6.64 -19.85
N LEU A 30 19.67 7.03 -18.59
CA LEU A 30 20.94 7.47 -18.03
C LEU A 30 21.85 6.27 -17.76
N SER A 31 23.13 6.39 -18.11
CA SER A 31 24.15 5.44 -17.62
C SER A 31 24.28 5.53 -16.11
N GLY A 32 24.91 4.54 -15.46
CA GLY A 32 25.13 4.58 -14.01
C GLY A 32 25.91 5.83 -13.56
N GLU A 33 26.95 6.22 -14.28
CA GLU A 33 27.72 7.42 -14.00
C GLU A 33 26.88 8.70 -14.18
N GLU A 34 26.12 8.79 -15.27
CA GLU A 34 25.24 9.93 -15.52
C GLU A 34 24.15 10.06 -14.46
N PHE A 35 23.57 8.95 -14.01
CA PHE A 35 22.58 8.95 -12.92
C PHE A 35 23.21 9.51 -11.64
N VAL A 36 24.38 9.02 -11.24
CA VAL A 36 25.05 9.51 -10.02
C VAL A 36 25.41 10.99 -10.18
N ARG A 37 26.02 11.39 -11.28
CA ARG A 37 26.46 12.77 -11.49
C ARG A 37 25.27 13.73 -11.62
N LYS A 38 24.37 13.51 -12.57
CA LYS A 38 23.27 14.46 -12.88
C LYS A 38 22.19 14.48 -11.78
N VAL A 39 21.82 13.30 -11.26
CA VAL A 39 20.69 13.20 -10.29
C VAL A 39 21.20 13.39 -8.87
N LEU A 40 22.17 12.57 -8.42
CA LEU A 40 22.56 12.59 -7.01
C LEU A 40 23.47 13.79 -6.68
N VAL A 41 24.45 14.11 -7.52
CA VAL A 41 25.41 15.20 -7.24
C VAL A 41 24.85 16.55 -7.62
N GLU A 42 24.49 16.74 -8.89
CA GLU A 42 24.15 18.07 -9.43
C GLU A 42 22.74 18.52 -8.98
N HIS A 43 21.73 17.62 -9.08
CA HIS A 43 20.34 17.97 -8.76
C HIS A 43 20.04 17.87 -7.27
N LEU A 44 20.28 16.71 -6.65
CA LEU A 44 19.94 16.46 -5.25
C LEU A 44 21.03 16.91 -4.28
N LYS A 45 22.24 17.19 -4.74
CA LYS A 45 23.40 17.59 -3.92
C LYS A 45 23.66 16.63 -2.74
N CYS A 46 23.54 15.34 -3.01
CA CYS A 46 23.72 14.30 -2.01
C CYS A 46 25.13 14.31 -1.44
N ARG A 47 25.26 14.09 -0.15
CA ARG A 47 26.54 13.84 0.52
C ARG A 47 26.70 12.37 0.89
N LYS A 48 25.59 11.68 1.09
CA LYS A 48 25.55 10.27 1.44
C LYS A 48 24.40 9.58 0.72
N VAL A 49 24.66 8.39 0.20
CA VAL A 49 23.67 7.50 -0.42
C VAL A 49 23.48 6.28 0.46
N VAL A 50 22.24 5.82 0.60
CA VAL A 50 21.90 4.56 1.26
C VAL A 50 21.08 3.73 0.28
N CYS A 51 21.47 2.50 0.01
CA CYS A 51 20.74 1.59 -0.87
C CYS A 51 20.75 0.15 -0.33
N GLY A 52 19.85 -0.69 -0.82
CA GLY A 52 19.86 -2.13 -0.51
C GLY A 52 20.90 -2.89 -1.33
N THR A 53 21.26 -4.09 -0.89
CA THR A 53 22.19 -4.99 -1.62
C THR A 53 21.70 -5.38 -3.01
N ASP A 54 20.38 -5.35 -3.25
CA ASP A 54 19.76 -5.66 -4.54
C ASP A 54 19.40 -4.42 -5.38
N PHE A 55 19.84 -3.24 -4.96
CA PHE A 55 19.58 -2.01 -5.70
C PHE A 55 20.19 -2.07 -7.10
N ARG A 56 19.39 -1.66 -8.10
CA ARG A 56 19.80 -1.58 -9.48
C ARG A 56 19.49 -0.21 -10.06
N PHE A 57 20.40 0.31 -10.89
CA PHE A 57 20.26 1.61 -11.53
C PHE A 57 21.02 1.67 -12.87
N GLY A 58 20.91 2.80 -13.53
CA GLY A 58 21.49 2.99 -14.86
C GLY A 58 20.67 2.31 -15.96
N GLU A 59 20.97 2.63 -17.20
CA GLU A 59 20.26 2.08 -18.35
C GLU A 59 20.21 0.54 -18.27
N ARG A 60 18.99 -0.02 -18.46
CA ARG A 60 18.71 -1.47 -18.36
C ARG A 60 19.14 -2.12 -17.04
N ALA A 61 19.17 -1.33 -15.95
CA ALA A 61 19.60 -1.81 -14.62
C ALA A 61 21.01 -2.43 -14.62
N ALA A 62 21.92 -1.88 -15.41
CA ALA A 62 23.27 -2.40 -15.62
C ALA A 62 24.15 -2.32 -14.37
N CYS A 63 23.90 -1.34 -13.48
CA CYS A 63 24.70 -1.09 -12.27
C CYS A 63 24.03 -1.63 -11.02
N GLY A 64 24.82 -2.04 -10.03
CA GLY A 64 24.38 -2.54 -8.73
C GLY A 64 24.93 -1.74 -7.55
N ALA A 65 24.76 -2.29 -6.34
CA ALA A 65 25.21 -1.63 -5.11
C ALA A 65 26.73 -1.38 -5.04
N GLU A 66 27.55 -2.28 -5.59
CA GLU A 66 29.01 -2.09 -5.63
C GLU A 66 29.41 -0.97 -6.61
N ASP A 67 28.72 -0.85 -7.76
CA ASP A 67 28.91 0.29 -8.66
C ASP A 67 28.52 1.59 -8.00
N MET A 68 27.44 1.59 -7.20
CA MET A 68 27.04 2.77 -6.40
C MET A 68 28.13 3.19 -5.42
N LYS A 69 28.72 2.24 -4.68
CA LYS A 69 29.84 2.55 -3.78
C LYS A 69 31.02 3.18 -4.50
N ARG A 70 31.44 2.57 -5.63
CA ARG A 70 32.54 3.06 -6.43
C ARG A 70 32.26 4.47 -6.95
N LEU A 71 31.14 4.68 -7.62
CA LEU A 71 30.77 5.97 -8.19
C LEU A 71 30.58 7.05 -7.10
N CYS A 72 29.99 6.72 -5.95
CA CYS A 72 29.91 7.66 -4.83
C CYS A 72 31.30 8.11 -4.38
N ALA A 73 32.27 7.20 -4.25
CA ALA A 73 33.64 7.54 -3.86
C ALA A 73 34.32 8.44 -4.91
N GLU A 74 34.12 8.19 -6.21
CA GLU A 74 34.64 9.02 -7.30
C GLU A 74 34.12 10.47 -7.25
N PHE A 75 32.85 10.66 -6.84
CA PHE A 75 32.23 11.97 -6.69
C PHE A 75 32.31 12.55 -5.25
N GLY A 76 33.09 11.95 -4.35
CA GLY A 76 33.30 12.44 -3.00
C GLY A 76 32.11 12.30 -2.06
N MET A 77 31.22 11.32 -2.32
CA MET A 77 30.08 10.98 -1.50
C MET A 77 30.31 9.70 -0.68
N GLU A 78 29.67 9.60 0.46
CA GLU A 78 29.57 8.33 1.20
C GLU A 78 28.49 7.41 0.60
N CYS A 79 28.71 6.09 0.67
CA CYS A 79 27.70 5.11 0.32
C CYS A 79 27.58 4.04 1.42
N ALA A 80 26.38 3.82 1.92
CA ALA A 80 26.06 2.70 2.81
C ALA A 80 25.13 1.71 2.11
N VAL A 81 25.49 0.44 2.12
CA VAL A 81 24.66 -0.65 1.58
C VAL A 81 24.05 -1.41 2.74
N ILE A 82 22.72 -1.54 2.71
CA ILE A 82 21.94 -2.17 3.78
C ILE A 82 21.53 -3.57 3.33
N GLU A 83 21.75 -4.53 4.22
CA GLU A 83 21.32 -5.91 3.99
C GLU A 83 19.79 -6.04 3.99
N LYS A 84 19.30 -7.05 3.27
CA LYS A 84 17.88 -7.38 3.27
C LYS A 84 17.41 -7.82 4.64
N LEU A 85 16.17 -7.48 4.99
CA LEU A 85 15.48 -8.05 6.12
C LEU A 85 14.89 -9.42 5.74
N TYR A 86 14.87 -10.32 6.71
CA TYR A 86 14.35 -11.68 6.54
C TYR A 86 13.22 -11.95 7.53
N ASP A 87 12.26 -12.77 7.10
CA ASP A 87 11.16 -13.26 7.90
C ASP A 87 10.99 -14.77 7.64
N GLY A 88 11.16 -15.60 8.67
CA GLY A 88 11.11 -17.05 8.54
C GLY A 88 12.19 -17.63 7.61
N GLY A 89 13.36 -17.00 7.49
CA GLY A 89 14.44 -17.44 6.62
C GLY A 89 14.32 -16.99 5.16
N GLU A 90 13.24 -16.32 4.78
CA GLU A 90 13.02 -15.75 3.45
C GLU A 90 13.15 -14.22 3.44
N ALA A 91 13.74 -13.66 2.40
CA ALA A 91 13.87 -12.21 2.28
C ALA A 91 12.49 -11.52 2.19
N ILE A 92 12.33 -10.42 2.91
CA ILE A 92 11.17 -9.54 2.74
C ILE A 92 11.31 -8.82 1.40
N SER A 93 10.30 -8.96 0.53
CA SER A 93 10.30 -8.36 -0.79
C SER A 93 8.88 -7.98 -1.24
N SER A 94 8.80 -6.99 -2.13
CA SER A 94 7.51 -6.61 -2.75
C SER A 94 6.85 -7.76 -3.50
N THR A 95 7.62 -8.68 -4.07
CA THR A 95 7.10 -9.88 -4.75
C THR A 95 6.39 -10.79 -3.76
N ARG A 96 7.02 -11.13 -2.65
CA ARG A 96 6.43 -11.96 -1.60
C ARG A 96 5.16 -11.35 -1.02
N ILE A 97 5.15 -10.03 -0.82
CA ILE A 97 3.96 -9.31 -0.32
C ILE A 97 2.82 -9.35 -1.35
N ARG A 98 3.11 -9.15 -2.65
CA ARG A 98 2.09 -9.25 -3.70
C ARG A 98 1.49 -10.65 -3.80
N GLU A 99 2.31 -11.68 -3.69
CA GLU A 99 1.85 -13.06 -3.68
C GLU A 99 0.96 -13.37 -2.47
N ALA A 100 1.30 -12.88 -1.28
CA ALA A 100 0.46 -13.00 -0.09
C ALA A 100 -0.90 -12.31 -0.30
N ALA A 101 -0.90 -11.09 -0.82
CA ALA A 101 -2.13 -10.36 -1.14
C ALA A 101 -3.00 -11.11 -2.17
N ALA A 102 -2.40 -11.62 -3.25
CA ALA A 102 -3.09 -12.42 -4.27
C ALA A 102 -3.68 -13.75 -3.74
N LYS A 103 -3.11 -14.29 -2.67
CA LYS A 103 -3.62 -15.48 -1.95
C LYS A 103 -4.66 -15.14 -0.88
N GLY A 104 -4.86 -13.86 -0.55
CA GLY A 104 -5.73 -13.40 0.53
C GLY A 104 -5.10 -13.55 1.93
N ASP A 105 -3.80 -13.76 2.02
CA ASP A 105 -3.07 -13.87 3.27
C ASP A 105 -2.69 -12.49 3.82
N MET A 106 -3.70 -11.80 4.36
CA MET A 106 -3.55 -10.44 4.88
C MET A 106 -2.67 -10.38 6.13
N GLN A 107 -2.61 -11.44 6.91
CA GLN A 107 -1.74 -11.50 8.09
C GLN A 107 -0.26 -11.49 7.69
N THR A 108 0.11 -12.23 6.66
CA THR A 108 1.46 -12.16 6.11
C THR A 108 1.74 -10.79 5.48
N VAL A 109 0.76 -10.16 4.80
CA VAL A 109 0.92 -8.81 4.27
C VAL A 109 1.23 -7.82 5.40
N GLU A 110 0.41 -7.80 6.47
CA GLU A 110 0.60 -6.91 7.62
C GLU A 110 1.95 -7.15 8.31
N ARG A 111 2.32 -8.40 8.54
CA ARG A 111 3.59 -8.77 9.16
C ARG A 111 4.82 -8.32 8.36
N LEU A 112 4.77 -8.46 7.03
CA LEU A 112 5.89 -8.08 6.16
C LEU A 112 5.98 -6.59 5.87
N CYS A 113 4.84 -5.89 5.83
CA CYS A 113 4.78 -4.43 5.61
C CYS A 113 4.92 -3.62 6.91
N GLY A 114 4.52 -4.20 8.05
CA GLY A 114 4.35 -3.49 9.33
C GLY A 114 3.01 -2.76 9.46
N TYR A 115 2.13 -2.88 8.46
CA TYR A 115 0.76 -2.34 8.43
C TYR A 115 -0.11 -3.20 7.51
N PRO A 116 -1.46 -3.21 7.72
CA PRO A 116 -2.36 -4.03 6.92
C PRO A 116 -2.52 -3.50 5.50
N PHE A 117 -2.97 -4.36 4.59
CA PHE A 117 -3.30 -3.94 3.22
C PHE A 117 -4.36 -2.84 3.25
N CYS A 118 -4.06 -1.70 2.64
CA CYS A 118 -4.90 -0.51 2.68
C CYS A 118 -5.46 -0.18 1.29
N ILE A 119 -6.78 0.05 1.24
CA ILE A 119 -7.46 0.64 0.09
C ILE A 119 -7.75 2.10 0.46
N GLU A 120 -7.15 3.06 -0.25
CA GLU A 120 -7.46 4.48 -0.13
C GLU A 120 -8.04 4.96 -1.45
N ASN A 121 -9.32 5.25 -1.48
CA ASN A 121 -9.94 5.82 -2.67
C ASN A 121 -11.18 6.65 -2.32
N THR A 122 -11.62 7.46 -3.27
CA THR A 122 -12.88 8.18 -3.16
C THR A 122 -14.05 7.22 -3.26
N VAL A 123 -15.01 7.38 -2.36
CA VAL A 123 -16.25 6.61 -2.38
C VAL A 123 -17.10 7.04 -3.57
N VAL A 124 -17.42 6.10 -4.43
CA VAL A 124 -18.28 6.30 -5.62
C VAL A 124 -19.67 5.72 -5.40
N ALA A 125 -20.64 6.19 -6.19
CA ALA A 125 -21.99 5.62 -6.17
C ALA A 125 -21.95 4.16 -6.66
N GLY A 126 -22.66 3.28 -5.96
CA GLY A 126 -22.90 1.90 -6.37
C GLY A 126 -24.37 1.70 -6.70
N GLU A 127 -24.77 0.47 -7.01
CA GLU A 127 -26.15 0.10 -7.38
C GLU A 127 -27.17 0.17 -6.24
N HIS A 128 -26.77 0.65 -5.05
CA HIS A 128 -27.60 0.82 -3.84
C HIS A 128 -28.28 -0.45 -3.29
N LEU A 129 -27.98 -1.63 -3.81
CA LEU A 129 -28.59 -2.89 -3.36
C LEU A 129 -28.40 -3.15 -1.87
N GLY A 130 -27.28 -2.75 -1.29
CA GLY A 130 -27.03 -2.86 0.15
C GLY A 130 -28.01 -2.06 1.02
N ARG A 131 -28.63 -0.98 0.49
CA ARG A 131 -29.64 -0.21 1.22
C ARG A 131 -30.96 -0.96 1.35
N GLU A 132 -31.36 -1.72 0.34
CA GLU A 132 -32.59 -2.52 0.37
C GLU A 132 -32.53 -3.62 1.42
N TYR A 133 -31.30 -4.11 1.71
CA TYR A 133 -31.06 -5.13 2.75
C TYR A 133 -30.64 -4.55 4.11
N GLY A 134 -30.73 -3.23 4.30
CA GLY A 134 -30.36 -2.57 5.56
C GLY A 134 -28.86 -2.58 5.86
N LEU A 135 -28.01 -2.83 4.86
CA LEU A 135 -26.56 -2.91 4.95
C LEU A 135 -25.93 -1.87 4.00
N PRO A 136 -25.95 -0.57 4.32
CA PRO A 136 -25.36 0.44 3.45
C PRO A 136 -23.88 0.18 3.25
N THR A 137 -23.45 0.11 2.00
CA THR A 137 -22.07 -0.12 1.60
C THR A 137 -21.47 1.10 0.90
N ILE A 138 -20.17 1.29 1.04
CA ILE A 138 -19.38 2.19 0.21
C ILE A 138 -18.69 1.40 -0.90
N ASN A 139 -18.51 2.04 -2.04
CA ASN A 139 -17.85 1.46 -3.20
C ASN A 139 -16.57 2.22 -3.53
N GLN A 140 -15.48 1.46 -3.69
CA GLN A 140 -14.17 2.00 -4.04
C GLN A 140 -13.56 1.14 -5.16
N GLY A 141 -13.10 1.79 -6.24
CA GLY A 141 -12.34 1.09 -7.29
C GLY A 141 -10.88 0.89 -6.87
N PHE A 142 -10.21 -0.08 -7.48
CA PHE A 142 -8.76 -0.17 -7.43
C PHE A 142 -8.18 0.68 -8.56
N GLY A 143 -7.55 1.79 -8.20
CA GLY A 143 -6.83 2.64 -9.16
C GLY A 143 -5.60 1.94 -9.76
N GLY A 144 -5.03 2.52 -10.83
CA GLY A 144 -3.79 2.00 -11.40
C GLY A 144 -2.66 1.90 -10.38
N GLY A 145 -1.96 0.75 -10.36
CA GLY A 145 -0.84 0.50 -9.45
C GLY A 145 -1.17 -0.28 -8.17
N TYR A 146 -2.44 -0.52 -7.87
CA TYR A 146 -2.81 -1.46 -6.80
C TYR A 146 -2.54 -2.91 -7.21
N VAL A 147 -2.08 -3.68 -6.24
CA VAL A 147 -2.21 -5.14 -6.30
C VAL A 147 -3.64 -5.49 -5.96
N ILE A 148 -4.30 -6.25 -6.82
CA ILE A 148 -5.66 -6.71 -6.54
C ILE A 148 -5.59 -7.89 -5.57
N PRO A 149 -6.18 -7.79 -4.37
CA PRO A 149 -6.23 -8.90 -3.43
C PRO A 149 -7.10 -10.04 -3.99
N LYS A 150 -6.96 -11.22 -3.42
CA LYS A 150 -7.85 -12.35 -3.75
C LYS A 150 -9.31 -11.91 -3.66
N TYR A 151 -10.10 -12.26 -4.67
CA TYR A 151 -11.54 -11.97 -4.64
C TYR A 151 -12.24 -12.73 -3.52
N GLY A 152 -13.16 -12.06 -2.84
CA GLY A 152 -13.97 -12.60 -1.76
C GLY A 152 -14.15 -11.62 -0.60
N VAL A 153 -14.58 -12.15 0.53
CA VAL A 153 -14.98 -11.37 1.70
C VAL A 153 -13.84 -11.28 2.71
N TYR A 154 -13.67 -10.09 3.27
CA TYR A 154 -12.65 -9.77 4.27
C TYR A 154 -13.28 -9.18 5.53
N VAL A 155 -12.76 -9.58 6.70
CA VAL A 155 -12.83 -8.76 7.89
C VAL A 155 -11.99 -7.52 7.65
N SER A 156 -12.53 -6.35 7.93
CA SER A 156 -11.85 -5.09 7.64
C SER A 156 -12.12 -4.03 8.71
N ALA A 157 -11.35 -2.95 8.67
CA ALA A 157 -11.61 -1.74 9.43
C ALA A 157 -11.62 -0.56 8.47
N ALA A 158 -12.53 0.38 8.66
CA ALA A 158 -12.59 1.61 7.87
C ALA A 158 -12.23 2.81 8.75
N TYR A 159 -11.40 3.72 8.24
CA TYR A 159 -11.07 4.97 8.93
C TYR A 159 -11.77 6.13 8.24
N VAL A 160 -12.57 6.86 9.02
CA VAL A 160 -13.44 7.95 8.55
C VAL A 160 -13.40 9.08 9.56
N ASP A 161 -13.08 10.29 9.10
CA ASP A 161 -13.15 11.52 9.90
C ASP A 161 -12.50 11.36 11.31
N GLY A 162 -11.30 10.77 11.37
CA GLY A 162 -10.54 10.59 12.63
C GLY A 162 -10.93 9.37 13.46
N LYS A 163 -11.82 8.49 12.98
CA LYS A 163 -12.34 7.36 13.75
C LYS A 163 -12.34 6.06 12.95
N PHE A 164 -11.98 4.95 13.61
CA PHE A 164 -12.13 3.61 13.06
C PHE A 164 -13.53 3.04 13.28
N TYR A 165 -13.99 2.33 12.26
CA TYR A 165 -15.23 1.54 12.30
C TYR A 165 -14.92 0.10 11.90
N PRO A 166 -15.45 -0.91 12.63
CA PRO A 166 -15.43 -2.28 12.16
C PRO A 166 -16.13 -2.36 10.81
N ALA A 167 -15.60 -3.16 9.90
CA ALA A 167 -16.15 -3.25 8.56
C ALA A 167 -16.03 -4.66 7.98
N VAL A 168 -16.79 -4.90 6.93
CA VAL A 168 -16.71 -6.08 6.09
C VAL A 168 -16.59 -5.62 4.66
N THR A 169 -15.60 -6.14 3.96
CA THR A 169 -15.30 -5.75 2.58
C THR A 169 -15.39 -6.95 1.65
N ASN A 170 -16.16 -6.82 0.58
CA ASN A 170 -16.14 -7.74 -0.54
C ASN A 170 -15.26 -7.17 -1.65
N VAL A 171 -14.24 -7.91 -2.06
CA VAL A 171 -13.37 -7.58 -3.19
C VAL A 171 -13.79 -8.44 -4.39
N GLY A 172 -14.05 -7.82 -5.52
CA GLY A 172 -14.49 -8.56 -6.70
C GLY A 172 -14.66 -7.68 -7.93
N VAL A 173 -15.11 -8.29 -9.02
CA VAL A 173 -15.48 -7.59 -10.25
C VAL A 173 -16.97 -7.29 -10.18
N LYS A 174 -17.37 -6.05 -10.44
CA LYS A 174 -18.79 -5.71 -10.56
C LYS A 174 -19.28 -6.06 -11.96
N PRO A 175 -20.38 -6.80 -12.07
CA PRO A 175 -21.07 -6.99 -13.35
C PRO A 175 -21.87 -5.72 -13.65
N THR A 176 -21.26 -4.63 -14.09
CA THR A 176 -21.95 -3.42 -14.55
C THR A 176 -21.98 -3.33 -16.08
N VAL A 177 -23.06 -2.79 -16.60
CA VAL A 177 -23.43 -2.66 -18.03
C VAL A 177 -22.51 -1.69 -18.82
N SER A 178 -21.54 -1.06 -18.20
CA SER A 178 -20.54 -0.17 -18.83
C SER A 178 -19.18 -0.87 -18.88
N GLU A 179 -18.71 -1.09 -20.01
CA GLU A 179 -17.50 -1.56 -20.70
C GLU A 179 -16.21 -1.96 -19.92
N GLU A 180 -16.09 -1.79 -18.63
CA GLU A 180 -14.91 -2.24 -17.89
C GLU A 180 -15.30 -3.03 -16.64
N ASN A 181 -15.10 -4.34 -16.70
CA ASN A 181 -15.10 -5.27 -15.56
C ASN A 181 -13.95 -4.96 -14.59
N ALA A 182 -13.87 -3.71 -14.12
CA ALA A 182 -12.81 -3.30 -13.22
C ALA A 182 -13.03 -3.86 -11.81
N PRO A 183 -11.99 -4.40 -11.17
CA PRO A 183 -12.08 -4.86 -9.79
C PRO A 183 -12.37 -3.70 -8.84
N GLY A 184 -13.17 -3.96 -7.82
CA GLY A 184 -13.55 -2.98 -6.80
C GLY A 184 -13.71 -3.62 -5.43
N ALA A 185 -13.84 -2.76 -4.43
CA ALA A 185 -14.16 -3.11 -3.07
C ALA A 185 -15.52 -2.52 -2.68
N GLU A 186 -16.38 -3.36 -2.14
CA GLU A 186 -17.66 -2.98 -1.54
C GLU A 186 -17.57 -3.21 -0.05
N THR A 187 -17.63 -2.12 0.75
CA THR A 187 -17.40 -2.18 2.19
C THR A 187 -18.63 -1.74 2.97
N ASN A 188 -19.11 -2.59 3.88
CA ASN A 188 -20.09 -2.25 4.89
C ASN A 188 -19.40 -1.81 6.17
N LEU A 189 -19.63 -0.57 6.60
CA LEU A 189 -19.13 -0.03 7.87
C LEU A 189 -20.16 -0.32 8.98
N ILE A 190 -19.77 -1.14 9.95
CA ILE A 190 -20.66 -1.57 11.03
C ILE A 190 -20.80 -0.45 12.07
N GLY A 191 -22.04 0.00 12.30
CA GLY A 191 -22.33 1.07 13.26
C GLY A 191 -22.06 2.49 12.74
N PHE A 192 -21.75 2.65 11.46
CA PHE A 192 -21.65 3.96 10.83
C PHE A 192 -23.02 4.41 10.29
N ALA A 193 -23.37 5.66 10.54
CA ALA A 193 -24.52 6.30 9.94
C ALA A 193 -24.08 7.63 9.32
N GLY A 194 -24.26 7.79 8.02
CA GLY A 194 -23.86 9.00 7.32
C GLY A 194 -23.69 8.80 5.81
N ASN A 195 -23.32 9.88 5.14
CA ASN A 195 -23.01 9.86 3.71
C ASN A 195 -21.51 10.04 3.49
N LEU A 196 -20.89 9.11 2.75
CA LEU A 196 -19.46 9.12 2.44
C LEU A 196 -19.17 9.34 0.94
N TYR A 197 -20.18 9.56 0.09
CA TYR A 197 -19.98 9.81 -1.33
C TYR A 197 -19.06 11.01 -1.55
N GLY A 198 -18.08 10.84 -2.44
CA GLY A 198 -17.08 11.85 -2.74
C GLY A 198 -15.99 12.03 -1.68
N LYS A 199 -16.10 11.39 -0.51
CA LYS A 199 -15.04 11.40 0.51
C LYS A 199 -14.00 10.32 0.23
N LYS A 200 -12.75 10.61 0.59
CA LYS A 200 -11.69 9.59 0.67
C LYS A 200 -11.87 8.80 1.98
N VAL A 201 -11.86 7.48 1.86
CA VAL A 201 -11.97 6.56 3.00
C VAL A 201 -10.82 5.56 2.90
N PHE A 202 -10.20 5.28 4.04
CA PHE A 202 -9.20 4.23 4.17
C PHE A 202 -9.89 2.95 4.67
N VAL A 203 -9.71 1.86 3.93
CA VAL A 203 -10.20 0.53 4.32
C VAL A 203 -9.04 -0.42 4.45
N PHE A 204 -8.89 -1.02 5.61
CA PHE A 204 -7.82 -1.95 5.97
C PHE A 204 -8.35 -3.37 5.92
N LEU A 205 -7.79 -4.22 5.04
CA LEU A 205 -8.14 -5.63 4.95
C LEU A 205 -7.32 -6.41 5.98
N LEU A 206 -8.00 -7.06 6.94
CA LEU A 206 -7.38 -7.70 8.10
C LEU A 206 -7.26 -9.22 7.93
N SER A 207 -8.33 -9.88 7.49
CA SER A 207 -8.32 -11.31 7.25
C SER A 207 -9.33 -11.73 6.19
N PHE A 208 -8.97 -12.74 5.39
CA PHE A 208 -9.86 -13.34 4.40
C PHE A 208 -10.83 -14.33 5.05
N VAL A 209 -12.12 -14.21 4.75
CA VAL A 209 -13.15 -15.11 5.27
C VAL A 209 -13.20 -16.36 4.40
N ARG A 210 -12.83 -17.53 4.95
CA ARG A 210 -12.76 -18.81 4.22
C ARG A 210 -13.99 -19.69 4.35
N ILE A 211 -14.85 -19.44 5.36
CA ILE A 211 -16.01 -20.26 5.74
C ILE A 211 -17.21 -19.33 5.89
N ALA A 212 -18.42 -19.87 6.02
CA ALA A 212 -19.66 -19.10 6.12
C ALA A 212 -19.49 -17.78 6.93
N PHE A 213 -19.81 -16.68 6.28
CA PHE A 213 -19.65 -15.35 6.84
C PHE A 213 -20.53 -15.17 8.07
N ASP A 214 -19.92 -14.82 9.20
CA ASP A 214 -20.59 -14.41 10.43
C ASP A 214 -20.22 -12.95 10.72
N ARG A 215 -21.23 -12.07 10.69
CA ARG A 215 -21.06 -10.62 10.86
C ARG A 215 -20.58 -10.25 12.27
N ASP A 216 -21.07 -10.93 13.31
CA ASP A 216 -20.72 -10.60 14.69
C ASP A 216 -19.28 -11.03 15.00
N ASN A 217 -18.86 -12.18 14.52
CA ASN A 217 -17.46 -12.61 14.59
C ASN A 217 -16.54 -11.68 13.79
N ALA A 218 -16.94 -11.26 12.59
CA ALA A 218 -16.17 -10.30 11.81
C ALA A 218 -16.07 -8.93 12.50
N LYS A 219 -17.16 -8.45 13.09
CA LYS A 219 -17.17 -7.23 13.88
C LYS A 219 -16.22 -7.33 15.07
N SER A 220 -16.31 -8.38 15.87
CA SER A 220 -15.47 -8.58 17.05
C SER A 220 -13.99 -8.66 16.69
N ALA A 221 -13.64 -9.35 15.61
CA ALA A 221 -12.25 -9.42 15.11
C ALA A 221 -11.72 -8.05 14.67
N ALA A 222 -12.54 -7.26 13.97
CA ALA A 222 -12.17 -5.90 13.57
C ALA A 222 -12.01 -4.96 14.77
N GLU A 223 -12.90 -5.03 15.76
CA GLU A 223 -12.83 -4.25 17.01
C GLU A 223 -11.57 -4.58 17.80
N SER A 224 -11.19 -5.86 17.87
CA SER A 224 -9.94 -6.30 18.51
C SER A 224 -8.73 -5.69 17.82
N TRP A 225 -8.66 -5.74 16.49
CA TRP A 225 -7.57 -5.12 15.74
C TRP A 225 -7.55 -3.59 15.92
N ILE A 226 -8.68 -2.90 15.84
CA ILE A 226 -8.79 -1.45 16.06
C ILE A 226 -8.21 -1.08 17.43
N SER A 227 -8.56 -1.82 18.47
CA SER A 227 -8.10 -1.55 19.83
C SER A 227 -6.60 -1.77 20.02
N SER A 228 -6.03 -2.77 19.35
CA SER A 228 -4.63 -3.16 19.51
C SER A 228 -3.66 -2.43 18.56
N SER A 229 -4.10 -2.11 17.36
CA SER A 229 -3.23 -1.68 16.27
C SER A 229 -3.71 -0.42 15.52
N GLY A 230 -4.99 -0.05 15.65
CA GLY A 230 -5.60 1.03 14.87
C GLY A 230 -4.88 2.36 15.02
N ALA A 231 -4.65 2.82 16.25
CA ALA A 231 -3.98 4.10 16.52
C ALA A 231 -2.56 4.14 15.95
N LYS A 232 -1.78 3.07 16.15
CA LYS A 232 -0.42 2.96 15.60
C LYS A 232 -0.42 2.98 14.06
N THR A 233 -1.39 2.32 13.44
CA THR A 233 -1.52 2.31 11.97
C THR A 233 -1.89 3.70 11.45
N ALA A 234 -2.80 4.42 12.10
CA ALA A 234 -3.16 5.78 11.72
C ALA A 234 -1.96 6.73 11.81
N GLU A 235 -1.20 6.66 12.90
CA GLU A 235 0.04 7.44 13.08
C GLU A 235 1.05 7.13 11.98
N LEU A 236 1.34 5.84 11.71
CA LEU A 236 2.27 5.42 10.66
C LEU A 236 1.85 5.92 9.28
N MET A 237 0.55 5.92 9.00
CA MET A 237 0.01 6.34 7.69
C MET A 237 -0.24 7.84 7.60
N GLY A 238 -0.10 8.59 8.69
CA GLY A 238 -0.31 10.04 8.73
C GLY A 238 -1.77 10.45 8.47
N ILE A 239 -2.74 9.68 9.01
CA ILE A 239 -4.19 9.89 8.84
C ILE A 239 -4.88 10.13 10.17
#